data_2f89299082a9e9708bdf43cd2c954892
#
_entry.id   2f89299082a9e9708bdf43cd2c954892
#
_cell.length_a   1.000
_cell.length_b   1.000
_cell.length_c   1.000
_cell.angle_alpha   90.00
_cell.angle_beta   90.00
_cell.angle_gamma   90.00
#
_symmetry.space_group_name_H-M   'P 1'
#
loop_
_entity.id
_entity.type
_entity.pdbx_description
1 polymer ?
#
loop_
_entity_poly.entity_id
_entity_poly.type
_entity_poly.pdbx_seq_one_letter_code
_entity_poly.pdbx_strand_id
1 'polypeptide(L)'
;MVKIMKMKINNNSLRNVSLFLESKYFLVIISLLTVLNFSINAGLWTYIEAGIILIFMMISKSRFVYVPSIFIFIIGGGLTSLPNYKSFSFVLTCIVGFFLIVVLVYNIIKKRKELISISFSNSFLITILLLVVAILLSTITSVKPSITMGALGGFLINIIVMYYILLSVKPDDLSKNKLANSFIFVFYVIFSMVIIKFIRVLQYNTIKDIIFNKGYFSLGWGHPNHYGSILSICSIFAIYKFISTFKTSNIISKIWSIFPLFGTIATCIFLSARGPLVGLVVALGTIFILTILKYRNNKKILLSSICLAIISAVCAVLLYVFVIHDAFGGKGLNGRQEIWPVAWNHFKNNWFLGTGYGTQRIFIMAETTQTVYNYHNYFLQISTCGIVGIIVFTIYLLNICWHCINKLDWFNIAFISIFALFLINGFVDTLFFSNKIMPLFSICLCYVDLKPKEISLENEWKEKLNIID
;
A
#
# COMPACT_ATOMS: atom_id res chain seq x y z
N MET A 1 30.08 29.48 25.91
CA MET A 1 30.95 29.16 24.75
C MET A 1 30.98 27.66 24.55
N VAL A 2 29.94 27.05 23.93
CA VAL A 2 29.84 25.61 23.68
C VAL A 2 30.41 25.38 22.28
N LYS A 3 31.64 24.86 22.20
CA LYS A 3 32.29 24.43 20.99
C LYS A 3 31.58 23.17 20.51
N ILE A 4 30.59 23.32 19.63
CA ILE A 4 29.94 22.18 18.97
C ILE A 4 31.08 21.48 18.18
N MET A 5 31.48 20.34 18.66
CA MET A 5 32.35 19.41 17.97
C MET A 5 31.69 19.09 16.60
N LYS A 6 32.13 19.80 15.56
CA LYS A 6 31.84 19.36 14.18
C LYS A 6 32.54 18.03 13.97
N MET A 7 31.88 16.94 14.29
CA MET A 7 32.28 15.64 13.77
C MET A 7 32.31 15.77 12.25
N LYS A 8 33.52 15.85 11.68
CA LYS A 8 33.73 15.61 10.25
C LYS A 8 33.40 14.18 9.96
N ILE A 9 32.10 13.87 9.86
CA ILE A 9 31.65 12.58 9.32
C ILE A 9 32.20 12.56 7.89
N ASN A 10 33.06 11.62 7.62
CA ASN A 10 33.68 11.45 6.32
C ASN A 10 32.60 11.28 5.27
N ASN A 11 32.50 12.19 4.29
CA ASN A 11 31.46 12.15 3.25
C ASN A 11 31.43 10.80 2.51
N ASN A 12 32.55 10.07 2.48
CA ASN A 12 32.64 8.74 1.88
C ASN A 12 31.90 7.67 2.71
N SER A 13 31.92 7.74 4.03
CA SER A 13 31.20 6.77 4.88
C SER A 13 29.69 6.95 4.76
N LEU A 14 29.17 8.18 4.74
CA LEU A 14 27.74 8.45 4.51
C LEU A 14 27.28 8.02 3.11
N ARG A 15 28.12 8.20 2.11
CA ARG A 15 27.85 7.73 0.75
C ARG A 15 27.74 6.19 0.70
N ASN A 16 28.67 5.49 1.36
CA ASN A 16 28.67 4.03 1.41
C ASN A 16 27.42 3.49 2.14
N VAL A 17 27.03 4.11 3.25
CA VAL A 17 25.78 3.78 3.96
C VAL A 17 24.57 3.98 3.04
N SER A 18 24.49 5.10 2.33
CA SER A 18 23.41 5.35 1.38
C SER A 18 23.34 4.29 0.27
N LEU A 19 24.49 3.93 -0.31
CA LEU A 19 24.57 2.88 -1.34
C LEU A 19 24.15 1.51 -0.81
N PHE A 20 24.54 1.15 0.43
CA PHE A 20 24.10 -0.08 1.07
C PHE A 20 22.60 -0.10 1.28
N LEU A 21 21.99 0.96 1.80
CA LEU A 21 20.55 1.07 2.02
C LEU A 21 19.75 0.99 0.71
N GLU A 22 20.34 1.37 -0.42
CA GLU A 22 19.74 1.24 -1.75
C GLU A 22 19.97 -0.13 -2.38
N SER A 23 20.73 -1.00 -1.74
CA SER A 23 21.08 -2.32 -2.28
C SER A 23 20.01 -3.38 -2.01
N LYS A 24 19.99 -4.40 -2.87
CA LYS A 24 19.19 -5.61 -2.63
C LYS A 24 19.58 -6.36 -1.36
N TYR A 25 20.82 -6.24 -0.92
CA TYR A 25 21.31 -6.89 0.31
C TYR A 25 20.63 -6.33 1.55
N PHE A 26 20.44 -5.01 1.62
CA PHE A 26 19.69 -4.40 2.69
C PHE A 26 18.22 -4.90 2.73
N LEU A 27 17.56 -4.98 1.57
CA LEU A 27 16.20 -5.52 1.49
C LEU A 27 16.12 -6.98 1.96
N VAL A 28 17.11 -7.81 1.61
CA VAL A 28 17.20 -9.20 2.10
C VAL A 28 17.35 -9.24 3.61
N ILE A 29 18.29 -8.49 4.16
CA ILE A 29 18.57 -8.47 5.61
C ILE A 29 17.32 -8.07 6.39
N ILE A 30 16.67 -6.95 6.01
CA ILE A 30 15.45 -6.48 6.66
C ILE A 30 14.31 -7.50 6.55
N SER A 31 14.13 -8.10 5.38
CA SER A 31 13.11 -9.11 5.18
C SER A 31 13.33 -10.33 6.09
N LEU A 32 14.55 -10.81 6.19
CA LEU A 32 14.90 -11.93 7.06
C LEU A 32 14.70 -11.58 8.54
N LEU A 33 15.12 -10.38 8.98
CA LEU A 33 14.91 -9.93 10.36
C LEU A 33 13.41 -9.83 10.69
N THR A 34 12.61 -9.26 9.81
CA THR A 34 11.17 -9.13 10.01
C THR A 34 10.49 -10.50 10.11
N VAL A 35 10.86 -11.47 9.25
CA VAL A 35 10.34 -12.84 9.30
C VAL A 35 10.79 -13.56 10.56
N LEU A 36 12.04 -13.39 10.98
CA LEU A 36 12.57 -13.95 12.22
C LEU A 36 11.81 -13.38 13.43
N ASN A 37 11.65 -12.07 13.53
CA ASN A 37 10.90 -11.42 14.61
C ASN A 37 9.45 -11.94 14.70
N PHE A 38 8.82 -12.17 13.56
CA PHE A 38 7.50 -12.80 13.51
C PHE A 38 7.55 -14.26 13.98
N SER A 39 8.58 -15.02 13.55
CA SER A 39 8.70 -16.44 13.88
C SER A 39 8.92 -16.70 15.37
N ILE A 40 9.59 -15.81 16.08
CA ILE A 40 9.83 -15.93 17.52
C ILE A 40 8.83 -15.12 18.38
N ASN A 41 7.78 -14.56 17.75
CA ASN A 41 6.80 -13.66 18.39
C ASN A 41 7.44 -12.44 19.10
N ALA A 42 8.55 -11.95 18.58
CA ALA A 42 9.33 -10.85 19.16
C ALA A 42 8.88 -9.49 18.62
N GLY A 43 7.61 -9.12 18.84
CA GLY A 43 7.04 -7.85 18.35
C GLY A 43 7.82 -6.60 18.78
N LEU A 44 8.46 -6.63 19.96
CA LEU A 44 9.33 -5.56 20.44
C LEU A 44 10.52 -5.30 19.49
N TRP A 45 11.15 -6.34 18.99
CA TRP A 45 12.28 -6.23 18.08
C TRP A 45 11.90 -5.58 16.75
N THR A 46 10.66 -5.75 16.31
CA THR A 46 10.15 -5.09 15.10
C THR A 46 10.11 -3.56 15.25
N TYR A 47 9.84 -3.04 16.46
CA TYR A 47 9.91 -1.60 16.73
C TYR A 47 11.35 -1.10 16.76
N ILE A 48 12.27 -1.88 17.33
CA ILE A 48 13.71 -1.56 17.31
C ILE A 48 14.21 -1.53 15.86
N GLU A 49 13.83 -2.51 15.05
CA GLU A 49 14.13 -2.57 13.63
C GLU A 49 13.58 -1.33 12.88
N ALA A 50 12.32 -0.96 13.11
CA ALA A 50 11.72 0.25 12.55
C ALA A 50 12.46 1.52 13.01
N GLY A 51 12.84 1.61 14.28
CA GLY A 51 13.62 2.73 14.83
C GLY A 51 14.99 2.88 14.15
N ILE A 52 15.71 1.78 13.97
CA ILE A 52 17.00 1.75 13.26
C ILE A 52 16.82 2.23 11.81
N ILE A 53 15.78 1.77 11.12
CA ILE A 53 15.47 2.18 9.76
C ILE A 53 15.18 3.69 9.70
N LEU A 54 14.41 4.22 10.66
CA LEU A 54 14.12 5.66 10.73
C LEU A 54 15.39 6.49 10.92
N ILE A 55 16.33 6.04 11.76
CA ILE A 55 17.65 6.69 11.92
C ILE A 55 18.41 6.68 10.59
N PHE A 56 18.42 5.56 9.88
CA PHE A 56 19.05 5.47 8.57
C PHE A 56 18.38 6.39 7.54
N MET A 57 17.06 6.54 7.58
CA MET A 57 16.31 7.49 6.73
C MET A 57 16.72 8.94 7.01
N MET A 58 17.10 9.31 8.26
CA MET A 58 17.59 10.65 8.58
C MET A 58 18.99 10.90 8.03
N ILE A 59 19.87 9.91 8.13
CA ILE A 59 21.29 10.01 7.79
C ILE A 59 21.48 9.90 6.28
N SER A 60 20.82 8.97 5.65
CA SER A 60 21.00 8.67 4.23
C SER A 60 20.09 9.53 3.35
N LYS A 61 20.57 9.81 2.15
CA LYS A 61 19.74 10.38 1.09
C LYS A 61 18.93 9.31 0.36
N SER A 62 18.96 8.07 0.84
CA SER A 62 18.30 6.93 0.24
C SER A 62 16.78 7.04 0.38
N ARG A 63 16.10 6.68 -0.66
CA ARG A 63 14.67 6.88 -0.86
C ARG A 63 13.88 5.59 -0.86
N PHE A 64 14.59 4.46 -0.96
CA PHE A 64 13.99 3.12 -1.09
C PHE A 64 13.76 2.43 0.25
N VAL A 65 14.19 3.07 1.33
CA VAL A 65 13.99 2.59 2.70
C VAL A 65 12.53 2.72 3.15
N TYR A 66 11.69 3.49 2.43
CA TYR A 66 10.32 3.78 2.89
C TYR A 66 9.38 2.58 2.82
N VAL A 67 9.35 1.85 1.70
CA VAL A 67 8.39 0.76 1.55
C VAL A 67 8.63 -0.31 2.60
N PRO A 68 9.86 -0.83 2.79
CA PRO A 68 10.15 -1.73 3.88
C PRO A 68 9.86 -1.13 5.26
N SER A 69 10.20 0.13 5.49
CA SER A 69 10.01 0.79 6.80
C SER A 69 8.54 0.93 7.16
N ILE A 70 7.71 1.41 6.23
CA ILE A 70 6.27 1.52 6.43
C ILE A 70 5.67 0.14 6.69
N PHE A 71 6.12 -0.87 5.96
CA PHE A 71 5.65 -2.23 6.11
C PHE A 71 6.03 -2.83 7.47
N ILE A 72 7.27 -2.65 7.92
CA ILE A 72 7.74 -3.07 9.25
C ILE A 72 6.95 -2.37 10.35
N PHE A 73 6.67 -1.07 10.19
CA PHE A 73 5.85 -0.31 11.13
C PHE A 73 4.43 -0.86 11.22
N ILE A 74 3.81 -1.20 10.09
CA ILE A 74 2.48 -1.84 10.03
C ILE A 74 2.50 -3.18 10.76
N ILE A 75 3.52 -4.02 10.54
CA ILE A 75 3.67 -5.31 11.19
C ILE A 75 3.87 -5.13 12.70
N GLY A 76 4.78 -4.25 13.09
CA GLY A 76 5.08 -3.97 14.48
C GLY A 76 3.84 -3.55 15.26
N GLY A 77 3.07 -2.61 14.72
CA GLY A 77 1.80 -2.16 15.31
C GLY A 77 0.76 -3.26 15.50
N GLY A 78 0.78 -4.30 14.66
CA GLY A 78 -0.12 -5.44 14.79
C GLY A 78 0.35 -6.50 15.79
N LEU A 79 1.65 -6.82 15.82
CA LEU A 79 2.19 -7.86 16.70
C LEU A 79 2.12 -7.48 18.19
N THR A 80 2.13 -6.20 18.49
CA THR A 80 2.05 -5.68 19.86
C THR A 80 0.62 -5.57 20.40
N SER A 81 -0.39 -5.88 19.61
CA SER A 81 -1.79 -5.94 20.07
C SER A 81 -2.09 -7.12 20.99
N LEU A 82 -1.09 -7.94 21.33
CA LEU A 82 -1.21 -9.02 22.31
C LEU A 82 -1.56 -8.47 23.69
N PRO A 83 -2.50 -9.10 24.44
CA PRO A 83 -3.07 -8.55 25.68
C PRO A 83 -2.06 -8.13 26.73
N ASN A 84 -0.94 -8.85 26.85
CA ASN A 84 0.07 -8.64 27.87
C ASN A 84 1.04 -7.48 27.63
N TYR A 85 0.99 -6.85 26.46
CA TYR A 85 1.93 -5.78 26.04
C TYR A 85 1.24 -4.49 25.58
N LYS A 86 -0.08 -4.36 25.79
CA LYS A 86 -0.87 -3.22 25.27
C LYS A 86 -0.34 -1.84 25.67
N SER A 87 0.02 -1.65 26.95
CA SER A 87 0.52 -0.37 27.46
C SER A 87 1.92 -0.06 26.95
N PHE A 88 2.82 -1.03 26.97
CA PHE A 88 4.19 -0.86 26.52
C PHE A 88 4.30 -0.69 25.00
N SER A 89 3.49 -1.43 24.25
CA SER A 89 3.42 -1.29 22.80
C SER A 89 2.87 0.06 22.36
N PHE A 90 1.89 0.59 23.07
CA PHE A 90 1.36 1.93 22.83
C PHE A 90 2.46 3.00 22.99
N VAL A 91 3.21 2.95 24.09
CA VAL A 91 4.32 3.87 24.35
C VAL A 91 5.38 3.78 23.24
N LEU A 92 5.80 2.57 22.84
CA LEU A 92 6.75 2.39 21.76
C LEU A 92 6.24 2.90 20.41
N THR A 93 4.96 2.66 20.11
CA THR A 93 4.33 3.21 18.89
C THR A 93 4.35 4.74 18.91
N CYS A 94 4.06 5.35 20.05
CA CYS A 94 4.14 6.80 20.22
C CYS A 94 5.58 7.31 20.04
N ILE A 95 6.57 6.64 20.61
CA ILE A 95 7.99 7.00 20.48
C ILE A 95 8.43 6.90 19.00
N VAL A 96 8.18 5.78 18.33
CA VAL A 96 8.54 5.60 16.92
C VAL A 96 7.79 6.61 16.05
N GLY A 97 6.48 6.81 16.31
CA GLY A 97 5.68 7.82 15.62
C GLY A 97 6.21 9.24 15.81
N PHE A 98 6.63 9.60 17.04
CA PHE A 98 7.25 10.88 17.33
C PHE A 98 8.55 11.08 16.55
N PHE A 99 9.46 10.09 16.56
CA PHE A 99 10.69 10.16 15.76
C PHE A 99 10.40 10.24 14.26
N LEU A 100 9.41 9.51 13.76
CA LEU A 100 8.97 9.63 12.37
C LEU A 100 8.55 11.07 12.05
N ILE A 101 7.73 11.69 12.91
CA ILE A 101 7.29 13.08 12.76
C ILE A 101 8.49 14.02 12.76
N VAL A 102 9.44 13.85 13.68
CA VAL A 102 10.66 14.67 13.74
C VAL A 102 11.47 14.56 12.45
N VAL A 103 11.67 13.35 11.92
CA VAL A 103 12.35 13.11 10.63
C VAL A 103 11.64 13.83 9.50
N LEU A 104 10.32 13.73 9.45
CA LEU A 104 9.50 14.35 8.42
C LEU A 104 9.54 15.87 8.50
N VAL A 105 9.36 16.43 9.70
CA VAL A 105 9.44 17.89 9.93
C VAL A 105 10.82 18.43 9.57
N TYR A 106 11.88 17.74 9.99
CA TYR A 106 13.25 18.12 9.61
C TYR A 106 13.43 18.18 8.08
N ASN A 107 12.98 17.18 7.35
CA ASN A 107 13.07 17.15 5.88
C ASN A 107 12.19 18.24 5.24
N ILE A 108 10.99 18.49 5.78
CA ILE A 108 10.10 19.55 5.32
C ILE A 108 10.77 20.93 5.48
N ILE A 109 11.32 21.22 6.65
CA ILE A 109 11.99 22.51 6.91
C ILE A 109 13.18 22.69 5.99
N LYS A 110 14.01 21.64 5.84
CA LYS A 110 15.21 21.66 5.00
C LYS A 110 14.88 21.91 3.52
N LYS A 111 13.76 21.41 3.04
CA LYS A 111 13.36 21.45 1.63
C LYS A 111 12.09 22.28 1.38
N ARG A 112 11.76 23.21 2.27
CA ARG A 112 10.51 23.99 2.22
C ARG A 112 10.21 24.66 0.89
N LYS A 113 11.25 25.18 0.19
CA LYS A 113 11.07 25.85 -1.12
C LYS A 113 10.66 24.86 -2.22
N GLU A 114 11.29 23.68 -2.25
CA GLU A 114 10.95 22.60 -3.17
C GLU A 114 9.53 22.06 -2.87
N LEU A 115 9.17 21.99 -1.60
CA LEU A 115 7.87 21.50 -1.15
C LEU A 115 6.73 22.39 -1.65
N ILE A 116 6.86 23.71 -1.51
CA ILE A 116 5.84 24.65 -1.99
C ILE A 116 5.64 24.48 -3.49
N SER A 117 6.71 24.43 -4.27
CA SER A 117 6.65 24.21 -5.71
C SER A 117 5.97 22.88 -6.08
N ILE A 118 6.29 21.78 -5.37
CA ILE A 118 5.70 20.47 -5.59
C ILE A 118 4.21 20.46 -5.23
N SER A 119 3.81 21.13 -4.13
CA SER A 119 2.43 21.15 -3.66
C SER A 119 1.47 21.75 -4.69
N PHE A 120 1.86 22.86 -5.31
CA PHE A 120 1.03 23.53 -6.31
C PHE A 120 1.07 22.85 -7.68
N SER A 121 2.05 22.03 -7.97
CA SER A 121 2.17 21.31 -9.24
C SER A 121 1.58 19.89 -9.20
N ASN A 122 1.32 19.34 -8.01
CA ASN A 122 0.85 17.97 -7.84
C ASN A 122 -0.66 17.92 -7.60
N SER A 123 -1.41 17.53 -8.63
CA SER A 123 -2.86 17.43 -8.57
C SER A 123 -3.38 16.36 -7.61
N PHE A 124 -2.64 15.26 -7.40
CA PHE A 124 -3.03 14.24 -6.44
C PHE A 124 -2.99 14.78 -5.01
N LEU A 125 -1.96 15.55 -4.70
CA LEU A 125 -1.82 16.16 -3.40
C LEU A 125 -2.95 17.15 -3.13
N ILE A 126 -3.30 17.96 -4.13
CA ILE A 126 -4.43 18.92 -4.03
C ILE A 126 -5.72 18.15 -3.73
N THR A 127 -6.03 17.08 -4.47
CA THR A 127 -7.27 16.32 -4.26
C THR A 127 -7.30 15.60 -2.91
N ILE A 128 -6.16 15.13 -2.38
CA ILE A 128 -6.09 14.59 -1.02
C ILE A 128 -6.29 15.68 0.03
N LEU A 129 -5.76 16.87 -0.17
CA LEU A 129 -6.01 18.02 0.73
C LEU A 129 -7.49 18.42 0.72
N LEU A 130 -8.16 18.38 -0.43
CA LEU A 130 -9.61 18.59 -0.50
C LEU A 130 -10.38 17.51 0.27
N LEU A 131 -9.94 16.25 0.24
CA LEU A 131 -10.52 15.18 1.10
C LEU A 131 -10.36 15.50 2.58
N VAL A 132 -9.19 16.00 2.99
CA VAL A 132 -8.97 16.45 4.38
C VAL A 132 -9.94 17.55 4.76
N VAL A 133 -10.16 18.53 3.87
CA VAL A 133 -11.14 19.61 4.10
C VAL A 133 -12.56 19.05 4.23
N ALA A 134 -12.95 18.10 3.37
CA ALA A 134 -14.26 17.43 3.46
C ALA A 134 -14.44 16.70 4.80
N ILE A 135 -13.41 16.01 5.29
CA ILE A 135 -13.41 15.36 6.61
C ILE A 135 -13.53 16.39 7.74
N LEU A 136 -12.78 17.50 7.65
CA LEU A 136 -12.88 18.60 8.65
C LEU A 136 -14.29 19.20 8.68
N LEU A 137 -14.88 19.46 7.53
CA LEU A 137 -16.26 19.98 7.44
C LEU A 137 -17.26 18.99 8.06
N SER A 138 -17.09 17.69 7.86
CA SER A 138 -17.94 16.66 8.45
C SER A 138 -17.84 16.60 9.99
N THR A 139 -16.82 17.21 10.59
CA THR A 139 -16.68 17.31 12.05
C THR A 139 -17.77 18.19 12.66
N ILE A 140 -18.27 19.17 11.91
CA ILE A 140 -19.31 20.13 12.35
C ILE A 140 -20.62 19.38 12.69
N THR A 141 -20.98 18.41 11.86
CA THR A 141 -22.21 17.59 12.01
C THR A 141 -21.96 16.24 12.66
N SER A 142 -20.73 15.99 13.09
CA SER A 142 -20.33 14.69 13.61
C SER A 142 -21.04 14.36 14.94
N VAL A 143 -21.63 13.16 15.01
CA VAL A 143 -22.19 12.63 16.27
C VAL A 143 -21.13 12.42 17.35
N LYS A 144 -19.85 12.30 16.96
CA LYS A 144 -18.71 12.21 17.89
C LYS A 144 -17.46 12.85 17.28
N PRO A 145 -17.29 14.18 17.42
CA PRO A 145 -16.18 14.93 16.80
C PRO A 145 -14.79 14.39 17.11
N SER A 146 -14.57 13.85 18.32
CA SER A 146 -13.29 13.27 18.72
C SER A 146 -12.91 12.05 17.88
N ILE A 147 -13.86 11.23 17.43
CA ILE A 147 -13.61 10.10 16.54
C ILE A 147 -13.26 10.61 15.14
N THR A 148 -14.00 11.61 14.64
CA THR A 148 -13.73 12.21 13.30
C THR A 148 -12.35 12.84 13.26
N MET A 149 -11.94 13.56 14.29
CA MET A 149 -10.59 14.13 14.39
C MET A 149 -9.51 13.06 14.49
N GLY A 150 -9.75 11.96 15.22
CA GLY A 150 -8.85 10.83 15.27
C GLY A 150 -8.69 10.14 13.90
N ALA A 151 -9.77 9.96 13.17
CA ALA A 151 -9.76 9.39 11.83
C ALA A 151 -9.09 10.32 10.80
N LEU A 152 -9.22 11.65 10.96
CA LEU A 152 -8.49 12.64 10.19
C LEU A 152 -6.97 12.47 10.33
N GLY A 153 -6.50 12.16 11.56
CA GLY A 153 -5.07 11.90 11.79
C GLY A 153 -4.50 10.82 10.87
N GLY A 154 -5.26 9.76 10.59
CA GLY A 154 -4.87 8.71 9.65
C GLY A 154 -4.69 9.24 8.22
N PHE A 155 -5.54 10.16 7.77
CA PHE A 155 -5.39 10.83 6.47
C PHE A 155 -4.17 11.75 6.43
N LEU A 156 -3.91 12.50 7.47
CA LEU A 156 -2.73 13.38 7.56
C LEU A 156 -1.43 12.59 7.48
N ILE A 157 -1.36 11.40 8.07
CA ILE A 157 -0.19 10.50 7.92
C ILE A 157 0.04 10.18 6.45
N ASN A 158 -1.01 9.87 5.67
CA ASN A 158 -0.86 9.60 4.24
C ASN A 158 -0.31 10.79 3.47
N ILE A 159 -0.76 12.01 3.77
CA ILE A 159 -0.25 13.25 3.17
C ILE A 159 1.23 13.42 3.51
N ILE A 160 1.60 13.25 4.75
CA ILE A 160 2.99 13.36 5.21
C ILE A 160 3.88 12.35 4.45
N VAL A 161 3.43 11.11 4.31
CA VAL A 161 4.15 10.07 3.56
C VAL A 161 4.31 10.48 2.09
N MET A 162 3.25 10.97 1.44
CA MET A 162 3.33 11.47 0.06
C MET A 162 4.33 12.60 -0.08
N TYR A 163 4.26 13.62 0.77
CA TYR A 163 5.22 14.73 0.74
C TYR A 163 6.64 14.26 0.91
N TYR A 164 6.89 13.38 1.87
CA TYR A 164 8.22 12.85 2.12
C TYR A 164 8.78 12.14 0.86
N ILE A 165 7.95 11.35 0.19
CA ILE A 165 8.35 10.63 -1.02
C ILE A 165 8.61 11.60 -2.16
N LEU A 166 7.69 12.53 -2.43
CA LEU A 166 7.84 13.54 -3.49
C LEU A 166 9.10 14.37 -3.34
N LEU A 167 9.45 14.76 -2.09
CA LEU A 167 10.69 15.47 -1.79
C LEU A 167 11.93 14.60 -1.96
N SER A 168 11.76 13.30 -1.90
CA SER A 168 12.87 12.36 -1.85
C SER A 168 13.17 11.72 -3.20
N VAL A 169 12.23 11.64 -4.12
CA VAL A 169 12.40 10.92 -5.38
C VAL A 169 13.09 11.79 -6.43
N LYS A 170 14.18 11.29 -7.01
CA LYS A 170 14.68 11.80 -8.28
C LYS A 170 13.93 11.09 -9.41
N PRO A 171 13.48 11.83 -10.43
CA PRO A 171 12.74 11.26 -11.54
C PRO A 171 13.71 10.52 -12.48
N ASP A 172 14.08 9.30 -12.13
CA ASP A 172 14.81 8.41 -13.03
C ASP A 172 14.09 7.05 -13.12
N ASP A 173 14.23 6.37 -14.26
CA ASP A 173 13.58 5.07 -14.50
C ASP A 173 14.11 3.96 -13.58
N LEU A 174 15.31 4.14 -13.01
CA LEU A 174 15.86 3.22 -12.02
C LEU A 174 15.02 3.21 -10.74
N SER A 175 14.38 4.35 -10.39
CA SER A 175 13.54 4.43 -9.20
C SER A 175 12.31 3.52 -9.28
N LYS A 176 11.64 3.42 -10.44
CA LYS A 176 10.46 2.56 -10.66
C LYS A 176 10.81 1.07 -10.48
N ASN A 177 11.95 0.63 -10.99
CA ASN A 177 12.43 -0.74 -10.82
C ASN A 177 12.82 -1.08 -9.38
N LYS A 178 13.41 -0.14 -8.66
CA LYS A 178 13.75 -0.32 -7.24
C LYS A 178 12.48 -0.38 -6.39
N LEU A 179 11.47 0.45 -6.69
CA LEU A 179 10.16 0.38 -6.05
C LEU A 179 9.53 -1.00 -6.26
N ALA A 180 9.51 -1.51 -7.50
CA ALA A 180 8.98 -2.84 -7.79
C ALA A 180 9.72 -3.94 -7.01
N ASN A 181 11.05 -3.87 -6.92
CA ASN A 181 11.82 -4.80 -6.09
C ASN A 181 11.40 -4.73 -4.61
N SER A 182 11.18 -3.54 -4.06
CA SER A 182 10.72 -3.38 -2.67
C SER A 182 9.37 -4.07 -2.44
N PHE A 183 8.42 -3.94 -3.35
CA PHE A 183 7.14 -4.65 -3.27
C PHE A 183 7.30 -6.17 -3.41
N ILE A 184 8.21 -6.65 -4.27
CA ILE A 184 8.51 -8.08 -4.37
C ILE A 184 9.07 -8.61 -3.04
N PHE A 185 9.95 -7.87 -2.37
CA PHE A 185 10.43 -8.26 -1.02
C PHE A 185 9.30 -8.25 0.01
N VAL A 186 8.41 -7.28 -0.01
CA VAL A 186 7.20 -7.26 0.84
C VAL A 186 6.35 -8.51 0.62
N PHE A 187 6.20 -8.96 -0.64
CA PHE A 187 5.53 -10.22 -0.94
C PHE A 187 6.20 -11.38 -0.20
N TYR A 188 7.51 -11.55 -0.35
CA TYR A 188 8.22 -12.68 0.27
C TYR A 188 8.14 -12.66 1.79
N VAL A 189 8.16 -11.50 2.42
CA VAL A 189 7.97 -11.36 3.87
C VAL A 189 6.58 -11.84 4.29
N ILE A 190 5.52 -11.34 3.66
CA ILE A 190 4.14 -11.75 4.00
C ILE A 190 3.93 -13.24 3.71
N PHE A 191 4.39 -13.71 2.56
CA PHE A 191 4.26 -15.11 2.15
C PHE A 191 4.94 -16.05 3.16
N SER A 192 6.16 -15.71 3.60
CA SER A 192 6.86 -16.46 4.64
C SER A 192 6.11 -16.47 5.97
N MET A 193 5.53 -15.33 6.37
CA MET A 193 4.69 -15.24 7.58
C MET A 193 3.45 -16.13 7.48
N VAL A 194 2.82 -16.17 6.32
CA VAL A 194 1.66 -17.05 6.07
C VAL A 194 2.06 -18.52 6.19
N ILE A 195 3.19 -18.91 5.59
CA ILE A 195 3.71 -20.29 5.69
C ILE A 195 4.02 -20.65 7.15
N ILE A 196 4.72 -19.80 7.89
CA ILE A 196 5.04 -20.04 9.31
C ILE A 196 3.74 -20.18 10.12
N LYS A 197 2.77 -19.32 9.89
CA LYS A 197 1.47 -19.40 10.56
C LYS A 197 0.74 -20.69 10.21
N PHE A 198 0.76 -21.08 8.94
CA PHE A 198 0.18 -22.32 8.47
C PHE A 198 0.79 -23.56 9.18
N ILE A 199 2.12 -23.65 9.21
CA ILE A 199 2.81 -24.75 9.88
C ILE A 199 2.42 -24.81 11.37
N ARG A 200 2.33 -23.67 12.06
CA ARG A 200 1.90 -23.61 13.47
C ARG A 200 0.46 -24.06 13.68
N VAL A 201 -0.43 -23.66 12.79
CA VAL A 201 -1.84 -24.02 12.91
C VAL A 201 -2.06 -25.49 12.59
N LEU A 202 -1.28 -26.06 11.66
CA LEU A 202 -1.32 -27.50 11.33
C LEU A 202 -0.95 -28.42 12.50
N GLN A 203 -0.19 -27.92 13.48
CA GLN A 203 0.17 -28.71 14.67
C GLN A 203 -1.06 -29.05 15.54
N TYR A 204 -2.14 -28.28 15.42
CA TYR A 204 -3.32 -28.41 16.29
C TYR A 204 -4.65 -28.58 15.55
N ASN A 205 -4.64 -28.47 14.21
CA ASN A 205 -5.87 -28.47 13.40
C ASN A 205 -5.69 -29.27 12.12
N THR A 206 -6.78 -29.80 11.58
CA THR A 206 -6.76 -30.44 10.26
C THR A 206 -6.70 -29.40 9.14
N ILE A 207 -6.23 -29.80 7.96
CA ILE A 207 -6.21 -28.92 6.78
C ILE A 207 -7.64 -28.43 6.46
N LYS A 208 -8.64 -29.27 6.64
CA LYS A 208 -10.05 -28.92 6.40
C LYS A 208 -10.50 -27.79 7.34
N ASP A 209 -10.23 -27.90 8.64
CA ASP A 209 -10.59 -26.87 9.63
C ASP A 209 -9.90 -25.56 9.32
N ILE A 210 -8.66 -25.63 8.87
CA ILE A 210 -7.84 -24.46 8.51
C ILE A 210 -8.47 -23.70 7.33
N ILE A 211 -8.87 -24.39 6.25
CA ILE A 211 -9.44 -23.76 5.04
C ILE A 211 -10.80 -23.10 5.34
N PHE A 212 -11.61 -23.69 6.23
CA PHE A 212 -12.94 -23.16 6.54
C PHE A 212 -12.94 -22.07 7.62
N ASN A 213 -11.85 -21.87 8.37
CA ASN A 213 -11.80 -20.88 9.44
C ASN A 213 -10.70 -19.83 9.22
N LYS A 214 -11.09 -18.73 8.58
CA LYS A 214 -10.19 -17.58 8.33
C LYS A 214 -9.52 -16.99 9.59
N GLY A 215 -10.14 -17.17 10.75
CA GLY A 215 -9.63 -16.63 12.02
C GLY A 215 -8.25 -17.19 12.37
N TYR A 216 -7.96 -18.44 11.97
CA TYR A 216 -6.65 -19.07 12.21
C TYR A 216 -5.49 -18.33 11.53
N PHE A 217 -5.77 -17.62 10.43
CA PHE A 217 -4.76 -16.91 9.65
C PHE A 217 -4.63 -15.42 9.96
N SER A 218 -5.17 -14.96 11.08
CA SER A 218 -4.79 -13.63 11.55
C SER A 218 -3.29 -13.60 11.83
N LEU A 219 -2.56 -12.77 11.09
CA LEU A 219 -1.12 -12.57 11.30
C LEU A 219 -0.83 -11.63 12.48
N GLY A 220 -1.85 -11.27 13.28
CA GLY A 220 -1.75 -10.32 14.37
C GLY A 220 -1.89 -8.87 13.91
N TRP A 221 -1.32 -8.51 12.76
CA TRP A 221 -1.34 -7.15 12.24
C TRP A 221 -2.43 -6.88 11.19
N GLY A 222 -3.13 -7.90 10.70
CA GLY A 222 -4.17 -7.71 9.69
C GLY A 222 -5.11 -8.90 9.51
N HIS A 223 -6.29 -8.60 8.95
CA HIS A 223 -7.23 -9.60 8.46
C HIS A 223 -6.72 -10.21 7.14
N PRO A 224 -7.06 -11.48 6.79
CA PRO A 224 -6.70 -12.10 5.52
C PRO A 224 -6.93 -11.25 4.27
N ASN A 225 -8.01 -10.49 4.22
CA ASN A 225 -8.27 -9.59 3.09
C ASN A 225 -7.23 -8.45 2.97
N HIS A 226 -6.71 -7.92 4.08
CA HIS A 226 -5.73 -6.83 4.03
C HIS A 226 -4.41 -7.29 3.44
N TYR A 227 -3.85 -8.38 3.96
CA TYR A 227 -2.58 -8.87 3.41
C TYR A 227 -2.75 -9.54 2.05
N GLY A 228 -3.90 -10.15 1.75
CA GLY A 228 -4.24 -10.59 0.40
C GLY A 228 -4.22 -9.45 -0.61
N SER A 229 -4.74 -8.28 -0.24
CA SER A 229 -4.70 -7.07 -1.09
C SER A 229 -3.28 -6.56 -1.29
N ILE A 230 -2.44 -6.55 -0.23
CA ILE A 230 -1.03 -6.16 -0.34
C ILE A 230 -0.27 -7.14 -1.25
N LEU A 231 -0.49 -8.45 -1.09
CA LEU A 231 0.11 -9.47 -1.96
C LEU A 231 -0.31 -9.27 -3.43
N SER A 232 -1.58 -8.91 -3.66
CA SER A 232 -2.07 -8.61 -5.02
C SER A 232 -1.37 -7.40 -5.64
N ILE A 233 -1.15 -6.32 -4.86
CA ILE A 233 -0.35 -5.16 -5.31
C ILE A 233 1.08 -5.61 -5.64
N CYS A 234 1.70 -6.40 -4.77
CA CYS A 234 3.05 -6.91 -4.97
C CYS A 234 3.15 -7.76 -6.26
N SER A 235 2.12 -8.55 -6.57
CA SER A 235 2.05 -9.36 -7.79
C SER A 235 2.02 -8.52 -9.04
N ILE A 236 1.31 -7.40 -9.04
CA ILE A 236 1.28 -6.49 -10.18
C ILE A 236 2.65 -5.83 -10.40
N PHE A 237 3.35 -5.43 -9.34
CA PHE A 237 4.72 -4.94 -9.46
C PHE A 237 5.71 -6.03 -9.89
N ALA A 238 5.48 -7.28 -9.50
CA ALA A 238 6.25 -8.42 -9.94
C ALA A 238 6.10 -8.64 -11.45
N ILE A 239 4.88 -8.56 -11.99
CA ILE A 239 4.60 -8.61 -13.43
C ILE A 239 5.27 -7.45 -14.15
N TYR A 240 5.14 -6.21 -13.64
CA TYR A 240 5.85 -5.05 -14.18
C TYR A 240 7.36 -5.30 -14.26
N LYS A 241 7.97 -5.80 -13.18
CA LYS A 241 9.40 -6.11 -13.13
C LYS A 241 9.77 -7.20 -14.13
N PHE A 242 9.00 -8.27 -14.19
CA PHE A 242 9.19 -9.37 -15.14
C PHE A 242 9.21 -8.85 -16.58
N ILE A 243 8.22 -8.05 -16.97
CA ILE A 243 8.10 -7.52 -18.35
C ILE A 243 9.24 -6.53 -18.62
N SER A 244 9.50 -5.59 -17.71
CA SER A 244 10.49 -4.52 -17.93
C SER A 244 11.93 -5.03 -18.03
N THR A 245 12.23 -6.17 -17.39
CA THR A 245 13.58 -6.76 -17.39
C THR A 245 13.69 -8.08 -18.16
N PHE A 246 12.65 -8.50 -18.87
CA PHE A 246 12.56 -9.82 -19.50
C PHE A 246 13.75 -10.16 -20.40
N LYS A 247 14.22 -9.20 -21.19
CA LYS A 247 15.34 -9.38 -22.14
C LYS A 247 16.71 -9.41 -21.45
N THR A 248 16.86 -8.73 -20.32
CA THR A 248 18.15 -8.50 -19.67
C THR A 248 18.39 -9.37 -18.45
N SER A 249 17.33 -9.95 -17.88
CA SER A 249 17.41 -10.77 -16.67
C SER A 249 17.71 -12.23 -16.97
N ASN A 250 18.47 -12.87 -16.06
CA ASN A 250 18.69 -14.32 -16.07
C ASN A 250 17.44 -15.08 -15.62
N ILE A 251 17.45 -16.41 -15.78
CA ILE A 251 16.30 -17.28 -15.48
C ILE A 251 15.88 -17.20 -13.99
N ILE A 252 16.84 -17.13 -13.08
CA ILE A 252 16.56 -17.03 -11.63
C ILE A 252 15.81 -15.75 -11.31
N SER A 253 16.24 -14.62 -11.89
CA SER A 253 15.57 -13.34 -11.72
C SER A 253 14.15 -13.32 -12.31
N LYS A 254 13.94 -14.04 -13.40
CA LYS A 254 12.60 -14.21 -14.02
C LYS A 254 11.68 -15.01 -13.08
N ILE A 255 12.16 -16.14 -12.57
CA ILE A 255 11.41 -16.96 -11.59
C ILE A 255 11.10 -16.13 -10.36
N TRP A 256 12.09 -15.43 -9.78
CA TRP A 256 11.93 -14.55 -8.65
C TRP A 256 10.87 -13.47 -8.89
N SER A 257 10.79 -12.93 -10.09
CA SER A 257 9.80 -11.90 -10.42
C SER A 257 8.41 -12.45 -10.72
N ILE A 258 8.25 -13.66 -11.24
CA ILE A 258 6.92 -14.21 -11.57
C ILE A 258 6.28 -14.98 -10.42
N PHE A 259 7.08 -15.55 -9.52
CA PHE A 259 6.60 -16.35 -8.38
C PHE A 259 5.57 -15.61 -7.50
N PRO A 260 5.69 -14.29 -7.23
CA PRO A 260 4.70 -13.57 -6.45
C PRO A 260 3.27 -13.67 -6.99
N LEU A 261 3.08 -13.76 -8.31
CA LEU A 261 1.75 -13.94 -8.88
C LEU A 261 1.12 -15.27 -8.43
N PHE A 262 1.83 -16.37 -8.63
CA PHE A 262 1.34 -17.69 -8.27
C PHE A 262 1.19 -17.87 -6.75
N GLY A 263 2.17 -17.36 -6.00
CA GLY A 263 2.12 -17.38 -4.54
C GLY A 263 0.95 -16.57 -3.97
N THR A 264 0.60 -15.43 -4.57
CA THR A 264 -0.58 -14.64 -4.18
C THR A 264 -1.88 -15.39 -4.46
N ILE A 265 -2.01 -15.98 -5.65
CA ILE A 265 -3.20 -16.74 -6.02
C ILE A 265 -3.38 -17.90 -5.04
N ALA A 266 -2.35 -18.71 -4.83
CA ALA A 266 -2.37 -19.81 -3.88
C ALA A 266 -2.74 -19.35 -2.46
N THR A 267 -2.11 -18.25 -1.99
CA THR A 267 -2.39 -17.69 -0.67
C THR A 267 -3.84 -17.21 -0.56
N CYS A 268 -4.35 -16.48 -1.54
CA CYS A 268 -5.72 -15.98 -1.51
C CYS A 268 -6.77 -17.10 -1.54
N ILE A 269 -6.56 -18.15 -2.33
CA ILE A 269 -7.42 -19.34 -2.36
C ILE A 269 -7.38 -20.01 -1.01
N PHE A 270 -6.20 -20.32 -0.50
CA PHE A 270 -5.99 -21.01 0.75
C PHE A 270 -6.61 -20.27 1.96
N LEU A 271 -6.53 -18.96 1.97
CA LEU A 271 -7.07 -18.11 3.02
C LEU A 271 -8.55 -17.73 2.80
N SER A 272 -9.17 -18.20 1.74
CA SER A 272 -10.52 -17.77 1.31
C SER A 272 -10.65 -16.23 1.27
N ALA A 273 -9.59 -15.53 0.84
CA ALA A 273 -9.56 -14.08 0.69
C ALA A 273 -10.17 -13.64 -0.64
N ARG A 274 -11.50 -13.69 -0.74
CA ARG A 274 -12.27 -13.53 -1.98
C ARG A 274 -12.10 -12.15 -2.63
N GLY A 275 -12.21 -11.08 -1.83
CA GLY A 275 -12.10 -9.71 -2.34
C GLY A 275 -10.75 -9.45 -3.05
N PRO A 276 -9.60 -9.72 -2.41
CA PRO A 276 -8.30 -9.62 -3.06
C PRO A 276 -8.13 -10.45 -4.32
N LEU A 277 -8.70 -11.66 -4.35
CA LEU A 277 -8.58 -12.54 -5.50
C LEU A 277 -9.40 -12.02 -6.69
N VAL A 278 -10.64 -11.56 -6.47
CA VAL A 278 -11.45 -10.89 -7.50
C VAL A 278 -10.74 -9.64 -8.00
N GLY A 279 -10.22 -8.82 -7.08
CA GLY A 279 -9.44 -7.63 -7.43
C GLY A 279 -8.20 -7.96 -8.28
N LEU A 280 -7.48 -9.05 -7.96
CA LEU A 280 -6.33 -9.51 -8.75
C LEU A 280 -6.73 -9.93 -10.16
N VAL A 281 -7.84 -10.67 -10.32
CA VAL A 281 -8.36 -11.08 -11.63
C VAL A 281 -8.68 -9.84 -12.49
N VAL A 282 -9.37 -8.85 -11.90
CA VAL A 282 -9.67 -7.59 -12.61
C VAL A 282 -8.38 -6.84 -12.97
N ALA A 283 -7.41 -6.79 -12.07
CA ALA A 283 -6.12 -6.15 -12.36
C ALA A 283 -5.38 -6.84 -13.52
N LEU A 284 -5.36 -8.17 -13.55
CA LEU A 284 -4.75 -8.93 -14.64
C LEU A 284 -5.48 -8.70 -15.96
N GLY A 285 -6.81 -8.67 -15.95
CA GLY A 285 -7.64 -8.30 -17.11
C GLY A 285 -7.33 -6.88 -17.60
N THR A 286 -7.14 -5.94 -16.68
CA THR A 286 -6.76 -4.55 -17.00
C THR A 286 -5.37 -4.50 -17.66
N ILE A 287 -4.38 -5.21 -17.13
CA ILE A 287 -3.04 -5.32 -17.76
C ILE A 287 -3.19 -5.86 -19.18
N PHE A 288 -3.96 -6.92 -19.36
CA PHE A 288 -4.18 -7.54 -20.67
C PHE A 288 -4.78 -6.54 -21.67
N ILE A 289 -5.90 -5.89 -21.32
CA ILE A 289 -6.59 -4.94 -22.19
C ILE A 289 -5.67 -3.76 -22.55
N LEU A 290 -5.05 -3.13 -21.56
CA LEU A 290 -4.18 -1.97 -21.80
C LEU A 290 -2.92 -2.33 -22.60
N THR A 291 -2.40 -3.54 -22.41
CA THR A 291 -1.26 -4.04 -23.17
C THR A 291 -1.61 -4.25 -24.64
N ILE A 292 -2.78 -4.82 -24.93
CA ILE A 292 -3.28 -4.96 -26.30
C ILE A 292 -3.45 -3.59 -26.94
N LEU A 293 -4.13 -2.66 -26.27
CA LEU A 293 -4.37 -1.32 -26.81
C LEU A 293 -3.07 -0.58 -27.14
N LYS A 294 -2.07 -0.70 -26.27
CA LYS A 294 -0.78 -0.02 -26.43
C LYS A 294 0.15 -0.69 -27.43
N TYR A 295 0.21 -2.02 -27.44
CA TYR A 295 1.25 -2.80 -28.13
C TYR A 295 0.70 -3.77 -29.18
N ARG A 296 -0.49 -3.51 -29.74
CA ARG A 296 -1.20 -4.38 -30.68
C ARG A 296 -0.36 -4.84 -31.89
N ASN A 297 0.61 -4.01 -32.31
CA ASN A 297 1.46 -4.31 -33.44
C ASN A 297 2.65 -5.24 -33.10
N ASN A 298 2.86 -5.55 -31.83
CA ASN A 298 3.97 -6.41 -31.39
C ASN A 298 3.48 -7.82 -31.07
N LYS A 299 3.64 -8.77 -32.04
CA LYS A 299 3.17 -10.16 -31.90
C LYS A 299 3.68 -10.88 -30.64
N LYS A 300 4.92 -10.61 -30.21
CA LYS A 300 5.48 -11.25 -28.99
C LYS A 300 4.79 -10.74 -27.71
N ILE A 301 4.54 -9.44 -27.64
CA ILE A 301 3.81 -8.84 -26.51
C ILE A 301 2.36 -9.33 -26.50
N LEU A 302 1.73 -9.40 -27.68
CA LEU A 302 0.37 -9.91 -27.82
C LEU A 302 0.28 -11.36 -27.32
N LEU A 303 1.20 -12.24 -27.72
CA LEU A 303 1.23 -13.63 -27.27
C LEU A 303 1.40 -13.74 -25.76
N SER A 304 2.34 -12.97 -25.16
CA SER A 304 2.52 -12.98 -23.71
C SER A 304 1.30 -12.45 -22.96
N SER A 305 0.58 -11.50 -23.54
CA SER A 305 -0.68 -10.98 -22.99
C SER A 305 -1.80 -12.01 -23.04
N ILE A 306 -1.88 -12.79 -24.12
CA ILE A 306 -2.83 -13.91 -24.25
C ILE A 306 -2.54 -14.98 -23.18
N CYS A 307 -1.27 -15.35 -22.97
CA CYS A 307 -0.89 -16.28 -21.92
C CYS A 307 -1.32 -15.76 -20.52
N LEU A 308 -1.13 -14.46 -20.27
CA LEU A 308 -1.57 -13.85 -19.02
C LEU A 308 -3.10 -13.87 -18.86
N ALA A 309 -3.84 -13.66 -19.96
CA ALA A 309 -5.31 -13.75 -19.96
C ALA A 309 -5.79 -15.18 -19.68
N ILE A 310 -5.14 -16.19 -20.26
CA ILE A 310 -5.45 -17.60 -19.98
C ILE A 310 -5.20 -17.92 -18.50
N ILE A 311 -4.07 -17.49 -17.95
CA ILE A 311 -3.77 -17.64 -16.51
C ILE A 311 -4.88 -16.97 -15.68
N SER A 312 -5.28 -15.76 -16.04
CA SER A 312 -6.34 -15.02 -15.35
C SER A 312 -7.68 -15.75 -15.41
N ALA A 313 -8.04 -16.31 -16.57
CA ALA A 313 -9.26 -17.11 -16.77
C ALA A 313 -9.22 -18.39 -15.94
N VAL A 314 -8.12 -19.12 -15.94
CA VAL A 314 -7.93 -20.32 -15.09
C VAL A 314 -8.07 -19.94 -13.61
N CYS A 315 -7.44 -18.86 -13.17
CA CYS A 315 -7.59 -18.37 -11.80
C CYS A 315 -9.03 -18.00 -11.47
N ALA A 316 -9.77 -17.40 -12.40
CA ALA A 316 -11.18 -17.06 -12.22
C ALA A 316 -12.06 -18.33 -12.09
N VAL A 317 -11.78 -19.37 -12.90
CA VAL A 317 -12.48 -20.66 -12.80
C VAL A 317 -12.18 -21.35 -11.47
N LEU A 318 -10.90 -21.41 -11.07
CA LEU A 318 -10.52 -21.96 -9.76
C LEU A 318 -11.18 -21.20 -8.61
N LEU A 319 -11.23 -19.88 -8.73
CA LEU A 319 -11.94 -19.02 -7.77
C LEU A 319 -13.43 -19.39 -7.71
N TYR A 320 -14.07 -19.54 -8.84
CA TYR A 320 -15.48 -19.94 -8.90
C TYR A 320 -15.70 -21.31 -8.25
N VAL A 321 -14.95 -22.31 -8.66
CA VAL A 321 -15.14 -23.70 -8.19
C VAL A 321 -14.82 -23.86 -6.71
N PHE A 322 -13.70 -23.32 -6.24
CA PHE A 322 -13.23 -23.58 -4.87
C PHE A 322 -13.66 -22.53 -3.84
N VAL A 323 -14.07 -21.36 -4.27
CA VAL A 323 -14.33 -20.24 -3.34
C VAL A 323 -15.75 -19.70 -3.44
N ILE A 324 -16.32 -19.61 -4.64
CA ILE A 324 -17.62 -18.99 -4.86
C ILE A 324 -18.75 -20.01 -4.72
N HIS A 325 -18.60 -21.18 -5.31
CA HIS A 325 -19.63 -22.23 -5.31
C HIS A 325 -20.07 -22.61 -3.89
N ASP A 326 -19.11 -22.85 -2.98
CA ASP A 326 -19.41 -23.20 -1.59
C ASP A 326 -19.88 -22.01 -0.74
N ALA A 327 -19.57 -20.79 -1.19
CA ALA A 327 -19.86 -19.57 -0.46
C ALA A 327 -21.25 -18.98 -0.76
N PHE A 328 -21.78 -19.19 -1.96
CA PHE A 328 -23.13 -18.78 -2.32
C PHE A 328 -24.21 -19.76 -1.83
N GLY A 329 -23.79 -20.94 -1.41
CA GLY A 329 -24.71 -21.99 -0.89
C GLY A 329 -25.32 -21.74 0.50
N GLY A 330 -25.24 -20.51 1.06
CA GLY A 330 -26.01 -20.25 2.28
C GLY A 330 -25.63 -19.11 3.19
N LYS A 331 -24.50 -18.47 3.01
CA LYS A 331 -24.11 -17.29 3.82
C LYS A 331 -24.02 -16.07 2.92
N GLY A 332 -25.08 -15.29 2.82
CA GLY A 332 -25.16 -14.06 2.04
C GLY A 332 -23.94 -13.12 2.16
N LEU A 333 -24.03 -11.85 1.82
CA LEU A 333 -22.97 -10.84 1.77
C LEU A 333 -22.23 -10.58 3.12
N ASN A 334 -22.12 -11.58 4.01
CA ASN A 334 -21.43 -11.52 5.32
C ASN A 334 -21.84 -10.29 6.14
N GLY A 335 -23.15 -10.09 6.34
CA GLY A 335 -23.71 -8.99 7.12
C GLY A 335 -23.79 -7.64 6.40
N ARG A 336 -23.26 -7.50 5.18
CA ARG A 336 -23.34 -6.24 4.42
C ARG A 336 -24.76 -5.82 4.09
N GLN A 337 -25.65 -6.79 3.89
CA GLN A 337 -27.09 -6.55 3.69
C GLN A 337 -27.77 -5.86 4.88
N GLU A 338 -27.22 -5.99 6.09
CA GLU A 338 -27.68 -5.25 7.26
C GLU A 338 -27.00 -3.88 7.36
N ILE A 339 -25.72 -3.81 7.04
CA ILE A 339 -24.87 -2.63 7.23
C ILE A 339 -25.15 -1.52 6.18
N TRP A 340 -25.34 -1.89 4.91
CA TRP A 340 -25.48 -0.93 3.82
C TRP A 340 -26.77 -0.09 3.89
N PRO A 341 -27.94 -0.67 4.26
CA PRO A 341 -29.15 0.14 4.52
C PRO A 341 -28.96 1.17 5.64
N VAL A 342 -28.26 0.81 6.72
CA VAL A 342 -27.92 1.74 7.82
C VAL A 342 -27.12 2.92 7.29
N ALA A 343 -26.03 2.64 6.55
CA ALA A 343 -25.21 3.66 5.95
C ALA A 343 -26.01 4.61 5.05
N TRP A 344 -26.89 4.04 4.21
CA TRP A 344 -27.72 4.81 3.28
C TRP A 344 -28.76 5.67 3.99
N ASN A 345 -29.39 5.17 5.06
CA ASN A 345 -30.35 5.94 5.87
C ASN A 345 -29.66 7.12 6.57
N HIS A 346 -28.48 6.91 7.15
CA HIS A 346 -27.73 8.00 7.76
C HIS A 346 -27.28 9.03 6.75
N PHE A 347 -26.89 8.62 5.53
CA PHE A 347 -26.57 9.54 4.46
C PHE A 347 -27.80 10.38 4.05
N LYS A 348 -28.97 9.78 3.85
CA LYS A 348 -30.19 10.53 3.51
C LYS A 348 -30.55 11.60 4.54
N ASN A 349 -30.42 11.26 5.83
CA ASN A 349 -30.78 12.15 6.91
C ASN A 349 -29.75 13.27 7.14
N ASN A 350 -28.49 13.07 6.72
CA ASN A 350 -27.39 14.01 6.89
C ASN A 350 -26.63 14.19 5.56
N TRP A 351 -27.36 14.42 4.49
CA TRP A 351 -26.85 14.31 3.12
C TRP A 351 -25.74 15.33 2.77
N PHE A 352 -25.71 16.51 3.40
CA PHE A 352 -24.81 17.61 3.00
C PHE A 352 -23.38 17.41 3.57
N LEU A 353 -23.22 17.41 4.88
CA LEU A 353 -21.92 17.25 5.56
C LEU A 353 -21.71 15.86 6.18
N GLY A 354 -22.74 15.03 6.18
CA GLY A 354 -22.69 13.68 6.72
C GLY A 354 -22.78 13.63 8.25
N THR A 355 -22.38 12.49 8.80
CA THR A 355 -22.45 12.16 10.23
C THR A 355 -21.08 12.23 10.94
N GLY A 356 -20.05 12.61 10.20
CA GLY A 356 -18.67 12.61 10.66
C GLY A 356 -17.88 11.37 10.22
N TYR A 357 -16.73 11.59 9.59
CA TYR A 357 -15.87 10.51 9.13
C TYR A 357 -15.35 9.66 10.31
N GLY A 358 -15.41 8.34 10.18
CA GLY A 358 -14.97 7.41 11.22
C GLY A 358 -16.04 7.00 12.25
N THR A 359 -17.25 7.59 12.19
CA THR A 359 -18.34 7.30 13.15
C THR A 359 -19.17 6.05 12.82
N GLN A 360 -18.90 5.38 11.72
CA GLN A 360 -19.66 4.25 11.17
C GLN A 360 -19.93 3.16 12.20
N ARG A 361 -18.95 2.82 13.02
CA ARG A 361 -19.06 1.80 14.05
C ARG A 361 -20.19 2.09 15.04
N ILE A 362 -20.42 3.37 15.36
CA ILE A 362 -21.48 3.77 16.32
C ILE A 362 -22.83 3.32 15.78
N PHE A 363 -23.12 3.61 14.53
CA PHE A 363 -24.40 3.28 13.89
C PHE A 363 -24.54 1.77 13.65
N ILE A 364 -23.48 1.11 13.16
CA ILE A 364 -23.51 -0.34 12.94
C ILE A 364 -23.83 -1.08 14.23
N MET A 365 -23.18 -0.73 15.35
CA MET A 365 -23.41 -1.38 16.64
C MET A 365 -24.76 -1.06 17.26
N ALA A 366 -25.33 0.11 16.94
CA ALA A 366 -26.64 0.53 17.45
C ALA A 366 -27.80 -0.09 16.67
N GLU A 367 -27.65 -0.35 15.38
CA GLU A 367 -28.76 -0.67 14.47
C GLU A 367 -28.65 -2.06 13.82
N THR A 368 -27.55 -2.79 14.05
CA THR A 368 -27.35 -4.13 13.48
C THR A 368 -26.79 -5.10 14.52
N THR A 369 -26.82 -6.41 14.19
CA THR A 369 -26.17 -7.45 14.98
C THR A 369 -24.65 -7.54 14.72
N GLN A 370 -24.12 -6.72 13.82
CA GLN A 370 -22.75 -6.80 13.34
C GLN A 370 -21.78 -6.04 14.27
N THR A 371 -20.59 -6.62 14.49
CA THR A 371 -19.53 -6.03 15.34
C THR A 371 -18.37 -5.46 14.56
N VAL A 372 -18.61 -5.06 13.29
CA VAL A 372 -17.58 -4.54 12.39
C VAL A 372 -17.34 -3.03 12.57
N TYR A 373 -16.21 -2.55 12.09
CA TYR A 373 -15.76 -1.16 12.33
C TYR A 373 -16.12 -0.19 11.20
N ASN A 374 -16.55 -0.67 10.04
CA ASN A 374 -16.79 0.16 8.85
C ASN A 374 -17.86 -0.46 7.94
N TYR A 375 -18.33 0.29 6.95
CA TYR A 375 -19.39 -0.13 6.04
C TYR A 375 -18.96 -1.14 4.96
N HIS A 376 -17.69 -1.50 4.91
CA HIS A 376 -17.11 -2.40 3.89
C HIS A 376 -17.46 -2.00 2.45
N ASN A 377 -17.52 -0.70 2.19
CA ASN A 377 -17.71 -0.09 0.88
C ASN A 377 -17.17 1.34 0.91
N TYR A 378 -16.32 1.70 -0.05
CA TYR A 378 -15.65 3.00 -0.01
C TYR A 378 -16.59 4.19 -0.24
N PHE A 379 -17.65 4.05 -1.06
CA PHE A 379 -18.63 5.12 -1.23
C PHE A 379 -19.45 5.34 0.05
N LEU A 380 -19.93 4.27 0.66
CA LEU A 380 -20.65 4.36 1.94
C LEU A 380 -19.73 4.86 3.06
N GLN A 381 -18.44 4.55 2.99
CA GLN A 381 -17.46 5.06 3.94
C GLN A 381 -17.30 6.58 3.81
N ILE A 382 -17.16 7.12 2.61
CA ILE A 382 -16.99 8.55 2.38
C ILE A 382 -18.30 9.32 2.50
N SER A 383 -19.47 8.67 2.32
CA SER A 383 -20.77 9.28 2.52
C SER A 383 -20.99 9.81 3.95
N THR A 384 -20.20 9.35 4.92
CA THR A 384 -20.16 9.95 6.27
C THR A 384 -19.60 11.38 6.29
N CYS A 385 -19.00 11.85 5.19
CA CYS A 385 -18.68 13.25 4.93
C CYS A 385 -19.74 13.94 4.05
N GLY A 386 -20.91 13.34 3.87
CA GLY A 386 -21.99 13.84 3.04
C GLY A 386 -21.66 13.87 1.54
N ILE A 387 -22.46 14.62 0.80
CA ILE A 387 -22.28 14.82 -0.65
C ILE A 387 -20.95 15.52 -0.96
N VAL A 388 -20.47 16.40 -0.07
CA VAL A 388 -19.17 17.08 -0.22
C VAL A 388 -18.06 16.05 -0.27
N GLY A 389 -18.06 15.08 0.65
CA GLY A 389 -17.07 13.98 0.65
C GLY A 389 -17.15 13.13 -0.61
N ILE A 390 -18.35 12.76 -1.06
CA ILE A 390 -18.56 11.97 -2.28
C ILE A 390 -18.02 12.69 -3.52
N ILE A 391 -18.34 13.98 -3.69
CA ILE A 391 -17.88 14.77 -4.85
C ILE A 391 -16.35 14.84 -4.85
N VAL A 392 -15.74 15.21 -3.73
CA VAL A 392 -14.28 15.36 -3.64
C VAL A 392 -13.58 14.02 -3.86
N PHE A 393 -14.11 12.94 -3.32
CA PHE A 393 -13.57 11.60 -3.54
C PHE A 393 -13.69 11.17 -5.00
N THR A 394 -14.81 11.46 -5.65
CA THR A 394 -14.99 11.18 -7.08
C THR A 394 -13.98 11.97 -7.92
N ILE A 395 -13.76 13.26 -7.62
CA ILE A 395 -12.72 14.08 -8.28
C ILE A 395 -11.34 13.44 -8.08
N TYR A 396 -11.03 12.97 -6.88
CA TYR A 396 -9.77 12.25 -6.60
C TYR A 396 -9.61 11.01 -7.47
N LEU A 397 -10.64 10.16 -7.58
CA LEU A 397 -10.61 8.96 -8.42
C LEU A 397 -10.45 9.29 -9.90
N LEU A 398 -11.20 10.29 -10.39
CA LEU A 398 -11.12 10.74 -11.79
C LEU A 398 -9.74 11.34 -12.12
N ASN A 399 -9.15 12.08 -11.18
CA ASN A 399 -7.81 12.63 -11.33
C ASN A 399 -6.74 11.52 -11.47
N ILE A 400 -6.85 10.44 -10.69
CA ILE A 400 -5.98 9.27 -10.84
C ILE A 400 -6.13 8.66 -12.24
N CYS A 401 -7.36 8.40 -12.68
CA CYS A 401 -7.63 7.86 -14.02
C CYS A 401 -7.00 8.74 -15.12
N TRP A 402 -7.24 10.03 -15.05
CA TRP A 402 -6.76 10.99 -16.05
C TRP A 402 -5.24 10.96 -16.21
N HIS A 403 -4.52 11.05 -15.09
CA HIS A 403 -3.05 11.05 -15.12
C HIS A 403 -2.45 9.74 -15.63
N CYS A 404 -3.06 8.62 -15.28
CA CYS A 404 -2.58 7.32 -15.69
C CYS A 404 -2.80 7.05 -17.17
N ILE A 405 -3.96 7.46 -17.73
CA ILE A 405 -4.32 7.19 -19.12
C ILE A 405 -3.49 8.05 -20.07
N ASN A 406 -3.20 9.30 -19.71
CA ASN A 406 -2.44 10.22 -20.56
C ASN A 406 -0.98 9.80 -20.79
N LYS A 407 -0.42 8.91 -19.98
CA LYS A 407 0.95 8.40 -20.10
C LYS A 407 0.98 6.87 -19.92
N LEU A 408 0.52 6.13 -20.92
CA LEU A 408 0.54 4.66 -20.85
C LEU A 408 1.96 4.13 -21.10
N ASP A 409 2.83 4.14 -20.09
CA ASP A 409 4.02 3.30 -20.02
C ASP A 409 3.73 2.01 -19.22
N TRP A 410 4.68 1.08 -19.15
CA TRP A 410 4.51 -0.17 -18.41
C TRP A 410 4.23 0.03 -16.93
N PHE A 411 4.80 1.06 -16.33
CA PHE A 411 4.57 1.37 -14.92
C PHE A 411 3.13 1.89 -14.71
N ASN A 412 2.67 2.77 -15.58
CA ASN A 412 1.31 3.31 -15.49
C ASN A 412 0.26 2.24 -15.80
N ILE A 413 0.54 1.30 -16.73
CA ILE A 413 -0.32 0.13 -16.94
C ILE A 413 -0.42 -0.70 -15.66
N ALA A 414 0.70 -0.99 -14.98
CA ALA A 414 0.70 -1.70 -13.72
C ALA A 414 -0.07 -0.91 -12.64
N PHE A 415 0.13 0.41 -12.56
CA PHE A 415 -0.55 1.23 -11.58
C PHE A 415 -2.06 1.34 -11.82
N ILE A 416 -2.52 1.52 -13.07
CA ILE A 416 -3.96 1.48 -13.40
C ILE A 416 -4.56 0.14 -12.99
N SER A 417 -3.82 -0.94 -13.15
CA SER A 417 -4.28 -2.28 -12.76
C SER A 417 -4.39 -2.41 -11.23
N ILE A 418 -3.46 -1.84 -10.47
CA ILE A 418 -3.56 -1.72 -9.01
C ILE A 418 -4.78 -0.86 -8.64
N PHE A 419 -5.01 0.24 -9.35
CA PHE A 419 -6.15 1.11 -9.11
C PHE A 419 -7.48 0.39 -9.40
N ALA A 420 -7.57 -0.39 -10.49
CA ALA A 420 -8.74 -1.22 -10.77
C ALA A 420 -8.98 -2.28 -9.68
N LEU A 421 -7.92 -2.90 -9.15
CA LEU A 421 -8.00 -3.78 -7.99
C LEU A 421 -8.59 -3.05 -6.77
N PHE A 422 -8.13 -1.83 -6.49
CA PHE A 422 -8.65 -1.02 -5.39
C PHE A 422 -10.12 -0.67 -5.56
N LEU A 423 -10.53 -0.30 -6.77
CA LEU A 423 -11.92 0.02 -7.08
C LEU A 423 -12.83 -1.19 -6.83
N ILE A 424 -12.49 -2.34 -7.37
CA ILE A 424 -13.33 -3.56 -7.25
C ILE A 424 -13.31 -4.11 -5.83
N ASN A 425 -12.15 -4.25 -5.21
CA ASN A 425 -12.06 -4.76 -3.86
C ASN A 425 -12.67 -3.77 -2.85
N GLY A 426 -12.57 -2.48 -3.10
CA GLY A 426 -13.14 -1.44 -2.26
C GLY A 426 -14.67 -1.39 -2.24
N PHE A 427 -15.36 -2.02 -3.21
CA PHE A 427 -16.81 -2.21 -3.15
C PHE A 427 -17.24 -3.19 -2.08
N VAL A 428 -16.37 -4.10 -1.68
CA VAL A 428 -16.64 -5.14 -0.68
C VAL A 428 -15.78 -5.03 0.56
N ASP A 429 -14.84 -4.05 0.57
CA ASP A 429 -13.96 -3.71 1.69
C ASP A 429 -13.60 -2.21 1.64
N THR A 430 -12.84 -1.71 2.60
CA THR A 430 -12.49 -0.29 2.72
C THR A 430 -11.01 -0.02 2.45
N LEU A 431 -10.47 -0.55 1.35
CA LEU A 431 -9.04 -0.46 1.04
C LEU A 431 -8.53 0.99 0.94
N PHE A 432 -9.29 1.89 0.30
CA PHE A 432 -8.93 3.30 0.18
C PHE A 432 -8.80 4.05 1.50
N PHE A 433 -9.38 3.50 2.57
CA PHE A 433 -9.40 4.13 3.90
C PHE A 433 -8.70 3.27 4.96
N SER A 434 -8.05 2.19 4.53
CA SER A 434 -7.26 1.34 5.43
C SER A 434 -5.91 1.98 5.73
N ASN A 435 -5.66 2.36 6.98
CA ASN A 435 -4.38 2.91 7.44
C ASN A 435 -3.19 1.98 7.17
N LYS A 436 -3.43 0.71 6.83
CA LYS A 436 -2.39 -0.29 6.50
C LYS A 436 -2.05 -0.33 5.01
N ILE A 437 -3.01 0.00 4.15
CA ILE A 437 -2.88 -0.15 2.69
C ILE A 437 -2.74 1.21 2.00
N MET A 438 -3.44 2.22 2.48
CA MET A 438 -3.42 3.56 1.91
C MET A 438 -2.00 4.16 1.80
N PRO A 439 -1.08 4.02 2.79
CA PRO A 439 0.28 4.52 2.63
C PRO A 439 1.02 3.89 1.45
N LEU A 440 0.85 2.58 1.21
CA LEU A 440 1.46 1.88 0.08
C LEU A 440 0.90 2.39 -1.26
N PHE A 441 -0.41 2.61 -1.32
CA PHE A 441 -1.06 3.19 -2.50
C PHE A 441 -0.59 4.62 -2.76
N SER A 442 -0.47 5.44 -1.71
CA SER A 442 0.04 6.82 -1.79
C SER A 442 1.49 6.88 -2.31
N ILE A 443 2.33 5.91 -1.91
CA ILE A 443 3.68 5.75 -2.46
C ILE A 443 3.62 5.53 -3.98
N CYS A 444 2.75 4.65 -4.44
CA CYS A 444 2.60 4.36 -5.87
C CYS A 444 2.13 5.60 -6.66
N LEU A 445 1.17 6.36 -6.12
CA LEU A 445 0.69 7.62 -6.72
C LEU A 445 1.82 8.62 -6.96
N CYS A 446 2.74 8.75 -6.01
CA CYS A 446 3.87 9.66 -6.16
C CYS A 446 4.75 9.33 -7.38
N TYR A 447 4.86 8.04 -7.73
CA TYR A 447 5.65 7.60 -8.88
C TYR A 447 4.94 7.75 -10.22
N VAL A 448 3.62 7.85 -10.23
CA VAL A 448 2.84 8.08 -11.47
C VAL A 448 3.06 9.48 -12.01
N ASP A 449 3.12 10.49 -11.13
CA ASP A 449 3.23 11.90 -11.52
C ASP A 449 4.68 12.40 -11.70
N LEU A 450 5.67 11.53 -11.44
CA LEU A 450 7.05 11.88 -11.69
C LEU A 450 7.28 12.15 -13.18
N LYS A 451 7.27 13.43 -13.54
CA LYS A 451 7.82 13.88 -14.82
C LYS A 451 9.32 13.59 -14.78
N PRO A 452 9.91 12.88 -15.77
CA PRO A 452 11.35 12.95 -15.97
C PRO A 452 11.66 14.44 -16.06
N LYS A 453 12.48 14.97 -15.16
CA LYS A 453 13.14 16.22 -15.47
C LYS A 453 13.75 15.97 -16.84
N GLU A 454 13.37 16.74 -17.83
CA GLU A 454 14.20 16.92 -18.99
C GLU A 454 15.54 17.41 -18.43
N ILE A 455 16.41 16.47 -18.14
CA ILE A 455 17.84 16.75 -18.08
C ILE A 455 18.07 17.16 -19.52
N SER A 456 18.15 18.46 -19.73
CA SER A 456 18.50 18.96 -21.04
C SER A 456 19.79 18.19 -21.37
N LEU A 457 19.78 17.47 -22.49
CA LEU A 457 20.95 16.76 -23.02
C LEU A 457 22.21 17.68 -22.98
N GLU A 458 22.00 18.98 -23.00
CA GLU A 458 22.96 20.04 -22.79
C GLU A 458 23.69 20.01 -21.45
N ASN A 459 23.04 19.64 -20.33
CA ASN A 459 23.71 19.53 -19.04
C ASN A 459 24.49 18.23 -18.87
N GLU A 460 24.06 17.14 -19.50
CA GLU A 460 24.80 15.89 -19.53
C GLU A 460 26.06 16.01 -20.40
N TRP A 461 25.98 16.78 -21.49
CA TRP A 461 27.13 17.07 -22.34
C TRP A 461 28.11 18.04 -21.64
N LYS A 462 27.63 19.04 -20.90
CA LYS A 462 28.47 19.97 -20.11
C LYS A 462 29.17 19.26 -18.95
N GLU A 463 28.52 18.32 -18.26
CA GLU A 463 29.19 17.50 -17.24
C GLU A 463 30.20 16.52 -17.83
N LYS A 464 29.94 15.96 -19.01
CA LYS A 464 30.93 15.12 -19.72
C LYS A 464 32.09 15.90 -20.33
N LEU A 465 31.91 17.17 -20.66
CA LEU A 465 32.96 18.04 -21.17
C LEU A 465 33.83 18.64 -20.06
N ASN A 466 33.30 18.84 -18.84
CA ASN A 466 34.11 19.28 -17.68
C ASN A 466 34.91 18.17 -17.02
N ILE A 467 34.94 16.96 -17.56
CA ILE A 467 35.82 15.86 -17.14
C ILE A 467 37.07 15.77 -18.06
N ILE A 468 37.17 16.65 -19.07
CA ILE A 468 38.28 16.66 -20.05
C ILE A 468 39.15 17.93 -19.91
N ASP A 469 38.82 18.86 -19.03
CA ASP A 469 39.69 19.94 -18.58
C ASP A 469 40.22 19.64 -17.15
#